data_cac33f34e0235dcc205b0cf0a896e008
#
_entry.id   cac33f34e0235dcc205b0cf0a896e008
#
_cell.length_a   1.000
_cell.length_b   1.000
_cell.length_c   1.000
_cell.angle_alpha   90.00
_cell.angle_beta   90.00
_cell.angle_gamma   90.00
#
_symmetry.space_group_name_H-M   'P 1'
#
loop_
_entity.id
_entity.type
_entity.pdbx_description
1 polymer ?
#
loop_
_entity_poly.entity_id
_entity_poly.type
_entity_poly.pdbx_seq_one_letter_code
_entity_poly.pdbx_strand_id
1 'polypeptide(L)'
;MILTQADVKRRVVVIKHFVTIADKCRFLNNFSCLTSIISALGSAPIHRLNRTWSQVNARTTQTLESMRKLMGSTKNFLEYRDTLHKANPPCIPFFGIYLTDLTFIEDGIPSIIKKTQLINFAKRAKTAEVIRDIQQYQNVPYGLQGVTELQEYILRNMQTAGDVHEMYERSLQVEPREREDEKIAR
;
A
#
# COMPACT_ATOMS: atom_id res chain seq x y z
N MET A 1 -14.93 -1.92 -6.47
CA MET A 1 -15.58 -0.60 -6.67
C MET A 1 -15.22 0.04 -8.02
N ILE A 2 -13.93 0.25 -8.39
CA ILE A 2 -13.58 0.84 -9.70
C ILE A 2 -14.13 0.01 -10.85
N LEU A 3 -13.89 -1.29 -10.86
CA LEU A 3 -14.29 -2.23 -11.91
C LEU A 3 -15.79 -2.54 -11.96
N THR A 4 -16.58 -2.06 -11.00
CA THR A 4 -18.04 -2.17 -11.06
C THR A 4 -18.69 -0.99 -11.78
N GLN A 5 -17.92 0.03 -12.14
CA GLN A 5 -18.41 1.20 -12.86
C GLN A 5 -18.22 1.01 -14.37
N ALA A 6 -19.31 0.86 -15.09
CA ALA A 6 -19.27 0.73 -16.56
C ALA A 6 -18.81 2.03 -17.23
N ASP A 7 -19.24 3.18 -16.69
CA ASP A 7 -18.89 4.50 -17.24
C ASP A 7 -17.50 4.96 -16.81
N VAL A 8 -16.70 5.46 -17.78
CA VAL A 8 -15.34 5.99 -17.55
C VAL A 8 -15.34 7.15 -16.55
N LYS A 9 -16.28 8.10 -16.68
CA LYS A 9 -16.35 9.27 -15.78
C LYS A 9 -16.58 8.84 -14.33
N ARG A 10 -17.43 7.84 -14.10
CA ARG A 10 -17.67 7.29 -12.76
C ARG A 10 -16.43 6.59 -12.23
N ARG A 11 -15.69 5.83 -13.06
CA ARG A 11 -14.40 5.24 -12.65
C ARG A 11 -13.39 6.29 -12.22
N VAL A 12 -13.27 7.39 -12.99
CA VAL A 12 -12.40 8.52 -12.66
C VAL A 12 -12.74 9.12 -11.29
N VAL A 13 -14.04 9.33 -11.02
CA VAL A 13 -14.51 9.83 -9.70
C VAL A 13 -14.09 8.90 -8.57
N VAL A 14 -14.27 7.59 -8.74
CA VAL A 14 -13.89 6.60 -7.73
C VAL A 14 -12.38 6.58 -7.51
N ILE A 15 -11.56 6.62 -8.58
CA ILE A 15 -10.09 6.71 -8.48
C ILE A 15 -9.68 7.95 -7.72
N LYS A 16 -10.21 9.13 -8.08
CA LYS A 16 -9.94 10.39 -7.40
C LYS A 16 -10.28 10.32 -5.92
N HIS A 17 -11.40 9.69 -5.57
CA HIS A 17 -11.83 9.51 -4.20
C HIS A 17 -10.83 8.64 -3.41
N PHE A 18 -10.39 7.50 -3.95
CA PHE A 18 -9.39 6.66 -3.30
C PHE A 18 -8.02 7.33 -3.18
N VAL A 19 -7.59 8.12 -4.17
CA VAL A 19 -6.37 8.93 -4.04
C VAL A 19 -6.50 9.95 -2.90
N THR A 20 -7.68 10.57 -2.75
CA THR A 20 -7.94 11.49 -1.63
C THR A 20 -7.93 10.76 -0.28
N ILE A 21 -8.50 9.56 -0.18
CA ILE A 21 -8.45 8.75 1.05
C ILE A 21 -6.99 8.38 1.37
N ALA A 22 -6.21 7.92 0.38
CA ALA A 22 -4.80 7.59 0.56
C ALA A 22 -3.98 8.79 1.06
N ASP A 23 -4.23 9.97 0.53
CA ASP A 23 -3.57 11.21 0.97
C ASP A 23 -3.96 11.58 2.42
N LYS A 24 -5.22 11.37 2.82
CA LYS A 24 -5.64 11.50 4.21
C LYS A 24 -5.00 10.45 5.13
N CYS A 25 -4.84 9.21 4.67
CA CYS A 25 -4.09 8.20 5.41
C CYS A 25 -2.63 8.62 5.61
N ARG A 26 -1.98 9.19 4.58
CA ARG A 26 -0.63 9.76 4.68
C ARG A 26 -0.58 10.87 5.75
N PHE A 27 -1.50 11.81 5.69
CA PHE A 27 -1.59 12.92 6.66
C PHE A 27 -1.79 12.43 8.10
N LEU A 28 -2.55 11.36 8.29
CA LEU A 28 -2.79 10.73 9.58
C LEU A 28 -1.71 9.73 9.99
N ASN A 29 -0.59 9.63 9.28
CA ASN A 29 0.47 8.65 9.50
C ASN A 29 -0.02 7.18 9.45
N ASN A 30 -1.13 6.90 8.76
CA ASN A 30 -1.58 5.53 8.51
C ASN A 30 -0.95 4.99 7.23
N PHE A 31 0.32 4.62 7.32
CA PHE A 31 1.12 4.13 6.19
C PHE A 31 0.66 2.74 5.72
N SER A 32 0.04 1.96 6.59
CA SER A 32 -0.52 0.66 6.23
C SER A 32 -1.67 0.79 5.22
N CYS A 33 -2.69 1.61 5.53
CA CYS A 33 -3.78 1.86 4.59
C CYS A 33 -3.32 2.62 3.34
N LEU A 34 -2.40 3.57 3.49
CA LEU A 34 -1.77 4.26 2.35
C LEU A 34 -1.19 3.25 1.36
N THR A 35 -0.34 2.34 1.85
CA THR A 35 0.31 1.33 1.00
C THR A 35 -0.72 0.40 0.33
N SER A 36 -1.73 -0.03 1.07
CA SER A 36 -2.79 -0.89 0.53
C SER A 36 -3.54 -0.23 -0.63
N ILE A 37 -3.90 1.05 -0.48
CA ILE A 37 -4.64 1.78 -1.53
C ILE A 37 -3.77 2.02 -2.76
N ILE A 38 -2.51 2.50 -2.59
CA ILE A 38 -1.64 2.75 -3.75
C ILE A 38 -1.25 1.46 -4.47
N SER A 39 -1.08 0.34 -3.74
CA SER A 39 -0.83 -0.97 -4.33
C SER A 39 -2.04 -1.47 -5.12
N ALA A 40 -3.25 -1.30 -4.59
CA ALA A 40 -4.48 -1.65 -5.31
C ALA A 40 -4.65 -0.83 -6.59
N LEU A 41 -4.36 0.49 -6.55
CA LEU A 41 -4.38 1.37 -7.74
C LEU A 41 -3.27 1.03 -8.75
N GLY A 42 -2.18 0.41 -8.30
CA GLY A 42 -1.08 -0.08 -9.15
C GLY A 42 -1.26 -1.52 -9.64
N SER A 43 -2.28 -2.24 -9.19
CA SER A 43 -2.53 -3.62 -9.60
C SER A 43 -2.87 -3.71 -11.10
N ALA A 44 -2.51 -4.83 -11.74
CA ALA A 44 -2.69 -5.02 -13.18
C ALA A 44 -4.13 -4.72 -13.69
N PRO A 45 -5.20 -5.16 -12.99
CA PRO A 45 -6.58 -4.85 -13.41
C PRO A 45 -6.90 -3.35 -13.44
N ILE A 46 -6.31 -2.56 -12.56
CA ILE A 46 -6.58 -1.12 -12.46
C ILE A 46 -5.57 -0.31 -13.29
N HIS A 47 -4.29 -0.70 -13.23
CA HIS A 47 -3.23 0.00 -13.97
C HIS A 47 -3.46 0.02 -15.48
N ARG A 48 -4.01 -1.07 -16.05
CA ARG A 48 -4.28 -1.21 -17.49
C ARG A 48 -5.39 -0.30 -18.05
N LEU A 49 -6.18 0.35 -17.21
CA LEU A 49 -7.34 1.16 -17.61
C LEU A 49 -6.90 2.51 -18.22
N ASN A 50 -6.24 2.48 -19.38
CA ASN A 50 -5.62 3.65 -20.01
C ASN A 50 -6.60 4.78 -20.32
N ARG A 51 -7.80 4.44 -20.85
CA ARG A 51 -8.85 5.43 -21.15
C ARG A 51 -9.39 6.10 -19.89
N THR A 52 -9.41 5.37 -18.77
CA THR A 52 -9.80 5.91 -17.48
C THR A 52 -8.71 6.82 -16.92
N TRP A 53 -7.45 6.35 -16.90
CA TRP A 53 -6.33 7.13 -16.39
C TRP A 53 -6.07 8.41 -17.17
N SER A 54 -6.27 8.42 -18.51
CA SER A 54 -6.11 9.62 -19.32
C SER A 54 -7.09 10.75 -18.98
N GLN A 55 -8.21 10.43 -18.30
CA GLN A 55 -9.20 11.41 -17.83
C GLN A 55 -9.00 11.81 -16.36
N VAL A 56 -8.05 11.21 -15.65
CA VAL A 56 -7.69 11.63 -14.29
C VAL A 56 -6.89 12.92 -14.38
N ASN A 57 -7.28 13.95 -13.63
CA ASN A 57 -6.61 15.24 -13.68
C ASN A 57 -5.17 15.19 -13.14
N ALA A 58 -4.31 16.07 -13.64
CA ALA A 58 -2.89 16.14 -13.32
C ALA A 58 -2.62 16.25 -11.79
N ARG A 59 -3.41 17.03 -11.06
CA ARG A 59 -3.26 17.16 -9.60
C ARG A 59 -3.43 15.82 -8.87
N THR A 60 -4.45 15.05 -9.23
CA THR A 60 -4.69 13.72 -8.64
C THR A 60 -3.54 12.76 -8.97
N THR A 61 -3.06 12.76 -10.21
CA THR A 61 -1.94 11.92 -10.64
C THR A 61 -0.65 12.31 -9.90
N GLN A 62 -0.34 13.59 -9.80
CA GLN A 62 0.83 14.08 -9.05
C GLN A 62 0.78 13.69 -7.57
N THR A 63 -0.40 13.79 -6.93
CA THR A 63 -0.59 13.34 -5.55
C THR A 63 -0.32 11.85 -5.41
N LEU A 64 -0.87 11.03 -6.32
CA LEU A 64 -0.62 9.59 -6.33
C LEU A 64 0.86 9.25 -6.52
N GLU A 65 1.54 9.92 -7.47
CA GLU A 65 2.97 9.70 -7.72
C GLU A 65 3.84 10.10 -6.51
N SER A 66 3.50 11.18 -5.82
CA SER A 66 4.20 11.58 -4.59
C SER A 66 4.08 10.53 -3.49
N MET A 67 2.92 9.90 -3.36
CA MET A 67 2.70 8.80 -2.40
C MET A 67 3.43 7.51 -2.82
N ARG A 68 3.45 7.19 -4.11
CA ARG A 68 4.22 6.06 -4.66
C ARG A 68 5.71 6.23 -4.43
N LYS A 69 6.23 7.45 -4.64
CA LYS A 69 7.62 7.78 -4.36
C LYS A 69 7.96 7.58 -2.88
N LEU A 70 7.13 8.12 -1.99
CA LEU A 70 7.31 7.95 -0.54
C LEU A 70 7.39 6.48 -0.13
N MET A 71 6.47 5.64 -0.62
CA MET A 71 6.40 4.22 -0.27
C MET A 71 7.24 3.31 -1.18
N GLY A 72 8.08 3.90 -2.04
CA GLY A 72 8.94 3.18 -2.97
C GLY A 72 10.04 2.36 -2.28
N SER A 73 10.36 1.19 -2.85
CA SER A 73 11.36 0.26 -2.30
C SER A 73 12.81 0.68 -2.53
N THR A 74 13.05 1.80 -3.20
CA THR A 74 14.39 2.30 -3.53
C THR A 74 15.23 2.46 -2.25
N LYS A 75 16.48 1.93 -2.28
CA LYS A 75 17.41 1.94 -1.15
C LYS A 75 16.76 1.42 0.15
N ASN A 76 16.07 0.31 0.05
CA ASN A 76 15.38 -0.32 1.19
C ASN A 76 14.38 0.63 1.89
N PHE A 77 13.49 1.25 1.09
CA PHE A 77 12.46 2.18 1.59
C PHE A 77 13.02 3.39 2.35
N LEU A 78 14.15 3.94 1.92
CA LEU A 78 14.84 5.02 2.63
C LEU A 78 13.92 6.21 2.93
N GLU A 79 13.19 6.72 1.91
CA GLU A 79 12.32 7.90 2.06
C GLU A 79 11.18 7.63 3.07
N TYR A 80 10.62 6.44 3.04
CA TYR A 80 9.59 6.02 3.98
C TYR A 80 10.15 5.89 5.42
N ARG A 81 11.31 5.24 5.58
CA ARG A 81 11.95 5.07 6.91
C ARG A 81 12.28 6.42 7.55
N ASP A 82 12.82 7.36 6.78
CA ASP A 82 13.09 8.72 7.25
C ASP A 82 11.81 9.45 7.66
N THR A 83 10.74 9.27 6.90
CA THR A 83 9.44 9.86 7.22
C THR A 83 8.83 9.23 8.47
N LEU A 84 8.90 7.90 8.60
CA LEU A 84 8.40 7.18 9.75
C LEU A 84 9.10 7.57 11.05
N HIS A 85 10.44 7.74 11.02
CA HIS A 85 11.22 8.17 12.18
C HIS A 85 10.88 9.60 12.67
N LYS A 86 10.37 10.44 11.76
CA LYS A 86 9.93 11.81 12.07
C LYS A 86 8.44 11.90 12.40
N ALA A 87 7.69 10.83 12.20
CA ALA A 87 6.26 10.83 12.42
C ALA A 87 5.94 10.86 13.92
N ASN A 88 5.12 11.84 14.33
CA ASN A 88 4.58 11.85 15.69
C ASN A 88 3.39 10.90 15.80
N PRO A 89 3.26 10.13 16.88
CA PRO A 89 2.07 9.34 17.15
C PRO A 89 0.80 10.22 17.24
N PRO A 90 -0.38 9.67 16.86
CA PRO A 90 -0.64 8.30 16.47
C PRO A 90 -0.10 7.97 15.07
N CYS A 91 0.36 6.72 14.89
CA CYS A 91 0.92 6.24 13.63
C CYS A 91 0.64 4.74 13.45
N ILE A 92 0.30 4.33 12.23
CA ILE A 92 0.23 2.92 11.83
C ILE A 92 1.28 2.68 10.74
N PRO A 93 2.42 2.09 11.08
CA PRO A 93 3.48 1.82 10.11
C PRO A 93 3.06 0.76 9.08
N PHE A 94 3.73 0.77 7.93
CA PHE A 94 3.66 -0.33 6.97
C PHE A 94 4.51 -1.49 7.47
N PHE A 95 3.86 -2.57 7.88
CA PHE A 95 4.47 -3.69 8.58
C PHE A 95 5.44 -4.50 7.70
N GLY A 96 5.29 -4.44 6.38
CA GLY A 96 6.11 -5.20 5.43
C GLY A 96 7.61 -4.96 5.57
N ILE A 97 8.05 -3.74 5.92
CA ILE A 97 9.48 -3.47 6.13
C ILE A 97 10.05 -4.19 7.35
N TYR A 98 9.29 -4.26 8.43
CA TYR A 98 9.72 -4.96 9.66
C TYR A 98 9.80 -6.47 9.47
N LEU A 99 8.84 -7.05 8.74
CA LEU A 99 8.88 -8.46 8.39
C LEU A 99 10.11 -8.78 7.53
N THR A 100 10.42 -7.91 6.57
CA THR A 100 11.61 -8.03 5.74
C THR A 100 12.88 -7.92 6.58
N ASP A 101 12.97 -6.94 7.49
CA ASP A 101 14.12 -6.76 8.37
C ASP A 101 14.33 -7.98 9.28
N LEU A 102 13.26 -8.52 9.87
CA LEU A 102 13.32 -9.74 10.69
C LEU A 102 13.78 -10.96 9.89
N THR A 103 13.30 -11.11 8.65
CA THR A 103 13.75 -12.19 7.75
C THR A 103 15.24 -12.07 7.46
N PHE A 104 15.73 -10.87 7.12
CA PHE A 104 17.17 -10.67 6.87
C PHE A 104 18.02 -10.90 8.11
N ILE A 105 17.54 -10.55 9.31
CA ILE A 105 18.24 -10.86 10.57
C ILE A 105 18.26 -12.37 10.80
N GLU A 106 17.13 -13.06 10.58
CA GLU A 106 17.03 -14.50 10.82
C GLU A 106 17.93 -15.30 9.85
N ASP A 107 17.91 -14.98 8.56
CA ASP A 107 18.64 -15.72 7.54
C ASP A 107 20.11 -15.30 7.45
N GLY A 108 20.39 -14.00 7.64
CA GLY A 108 21.73 -13.45 7.43
C GLY A 108 22.67 -13.57 8.64
N ILE A 109 22.15 -13.79 9.85
CA ILE A 109 22.97 -13.82 11.08
C ILE A 109 22.80 -15.20 11.75
N PRO A 110 23.89 -15.96 11.94
CA PRO A 110 23.80 -17.27 12.60
C PRO A 110 23.39 -17.13 14.07
N SER A 111 22.52 -18.03 14.53
CA SER A 111 22.03 -18.03 15.92
C SER A 111 23.10 -18.48 16.95
N ILE A 112 24.08 -19.26 16.47
CA ILE A 112 25.19 -19.78 17.28
C ILE A 112 26.50 -19.34 16.62
N ILE A 113 27.45 -18.89 17.44
CA ILE A 113 28.81 -18.54 16.99
C ILE A 113 29.61 -19.84 16.80
N LYS A 114 29.93 -20.20 15.56
CA LYS A 114 30.57 -21.50 15.22
C LYS A 114 31.83 -21.80 16.03
N LYS A 115 32.68 -20.80 16.30
CA LYS A 115 33.95 -20.97 17.02
C LYS A 115 33.78 -21.27 18.51
N THR A 116 32.79 -20.68 19.17
CA THR A 116 32.62 -20.74 20.63
C THR A 116 31.42 -21.57 21.05
N GLN A 117 30.54 -21.95 20.11
CA GLN A 117 29.26 -22.61 20.36
C GLN A 117 28.31 -21.82 21.29
N LEU A 118 28.58 -20.51 21.45
CA LEU A 118 27.75 -19.62 22.25
C LEU A 118 26.63 -19.02 21.41
N ILE A 119 25.56 -18.60 22.11
CA ILE A 119 24.45 -17.87 21.50
C ILE A 119 24.97 -16.55 20.92
N ASN A 120 24.63 -16.27 19.67
CA ASN A 120 24.93 -14.99 19.04
C ASN A 120 23.98 -13.90 19.56
N PHE A 121 24.36 -13.24 20.64
CA PHE A 121 23.56 -12.21 21.28
C PHE A 121 23.33 -10.99 20.37
N ALA A 122 24.26 -10.67 19.48
CA ALA A 122 24.09 -9.56 18.51
C ALA A 122 22.87 -9.78 17.60
N LYS A 123 22.58 -11.03 17.20
CA LYS A 123 21.35 -11.37 16.46
C LYS A 123 20.10 -11.03 17.31
N ARG A 124 20.09 -11.45 18.57
CA ARG A 124 18.96 -11.22 19.47
C ARG A 124 18.75 -9.73 19.78
N ALA A 125 19.83 -8.98 19.93
CA ALA A 125 19.75 -7.53 20.12
C ALA A 125 19.10 -6.84 18.94
N LYS A 126 19.50 -7.17 17.70
CA LYS A 126 18.89 -6.62 16.47
C LYS A 126 17.40 -6.96 16.35
N THR A 127 17.04 -8.21 16.64
CA THR A 127 15.61 -8.60 16.65
C THR A 127 14.82 -7.79 17.70
N ALA A 128 15.38 -7.59 18.89
CA ALA A 128 14.75 -6.79 19.92
C ALA A 128 14.62 -5.31 19.56
N GLU A 129 15.55 -4.75 18.79
CA GLU A 129 15.46 -3.38 18.25
C GLU A 129 14.24 -3.25 17.33
N VAL A 130 14.09 -4.15 16.36
CA VAL A 130 12.92 -4.16 15.46
C VAL A 130 11.60 -4.26 16.23
N ILE A 131 11.54 -5.12 17.25
CA ILE A 131 10.34 -5.27 18.07
C ILE A 131 10.03 -3.98 18.84
N ARG A 132 11.04 -3.34 19.43
CA ARG A 132 10.87 -2.06 20.15
C ARG A 132 10.40 -0.93 19.22
N ASP A 133 10.92 -0.89 18.00
CA ASP A 133 10.46 0.09 16.99
C ASP A 133 8.98 -0.08 16.67
N ILE A 134 8.48 -1.31 16.62
CA ILE A 134 7.06 -1.57 16.44
C ILE A 134 6.25 -1.13 17.66
N GLN A 135 6.71 -1.49 18.85
CA GLN A 135 6.00 -1.23 20.12
C GLN A 135 5.80 0.26 20.39
N GLN A 136 6.72 1.13 19.96
CA GLN A 136 6.58 2.58 20.17
C GLN A 136 5.30 3.18 19.53
N TYR A 137 4.81 2.58 18.42
CA TYR A 137 3.58 3.05 17.75
C TYR A 137 2.29 2.53 18.41
N GLN A 138 2.37 1.63 19.37
CA GLN A 138 1.21 1.06 20.08
C GLN A 138 0.74 1.90 21.26
N ASN A 139 1.55 2.88 21.68
CA ASN A 139 1.32 3.63 22.92
C ASN A 139 0.29 4.77 22.78
N VAL A 140 0.05 5.26 21.59
CA VAL A 140 -0.84 6.41 21.35
C VAL A 140 -1.92 6.02 20.35
N PRO A 141 -3.17 5.82 20.80
CA PRO A 141 -4.28 5.49 19.91
C PRO A 141 -4.76 6.72 19.14
N TYR A 142 -5.42 6.46 17.98
CA TYR A 142 -6.16 7.52 17.29
C TYR A 142 -7.41 7.90 18.07
N GLY A 143 -7.64 9.20 18.28
CA GLY A 143 -8.86 9.74 18.88
C GLY A 143 -10.02 9.91 17.88
N LEU A 144 -10.15 9.00 16.91
CA LEU A 144 -11.19 9.05 15.89
C LEU A 144 -12.44 8.31 16.34
N GLN A 145 -13.61 8.91 16.04
CA GLN A 145 -14.87 8.20 16.25
C GLN A 145 -15.18 7.30 15.05
N GLY A 146 -15.53 6.05 15.34
CA GLY A 146 -15.92 5.09 14.32
C GLY A 146 -17.34 5.37 13.80
N VAL A 147 -17.57 5.19 12.49
CA VAL A 147 -18.89 5.18 11.87
C VAL A 147 -19.22 3.72 11.55
N THR A 148 -20.12 3.14 12.33
CA THR A 148 -20.44 1.71 12.30
C THR A 148 -20.88 1.24 10.91
N GLU A 149 -21.78 1.99 10.26
CA GLU A 149 -22.29 1.65 8.92
C GLU A 149 -21.16 1.61 7.87
N LEU A 150 -20.18 2.52 7.99
CA LEU A 150 -19.03 2.55 7.10
C LEU A 150 -18.09 1.38 7.36
N GLN A 151 -17.86 1.04 8.63
CA GLN A 151 -17.03 -0.11 9.02
C GLN A 151 -17.64 -1.42 8.51
N GLU A 152 -18.93 -1.64 8.71
CA GLU A 152 -19.66 -2.80 8.21
C GLU A 152 -19.64 -2.88 6.69
N TYR A 153 -19.81 -1.75 6.00
CA TYR A 153 -19.72 -1.68 4.55
C TYR A 153 -18.33 -2.10 4.05
N ILE A 154 -17.26 -1.60 4.67
CA ILE A 154 -15.89 -1.95 4.30
C ILE A 154 -15.65 -3.44 4.53
N LEU A 155 -15.96 -3.96 5.72
CA LEU A 155 -15.75 -5.37 6.08
C LEU A 155 -16.50 -6.31 5.13
N ARG A 156 -17.77 -6.04 4.83
CA ARG A 156 -18.57 -6.82 3.88
C ARG A 156 -17.95 -6.85 2.49
N ASN A 157 -17.50 -5.70 1.98
CA ASN A 157 -16.88 -5.63 0.66
C ASN A 157 -15.49 -6.27 0.61
N MET A 158 -14.75 -6.30 1.72
CA MET A 158 -13.48 -7.03 1.81
C MET A 158 -13.69 -8.54 1.75
N GLN A 159 -14.74 -9.07 2.40
CA GLN A 159 -15.06 -10.49 2.40
C GLN A 159 -15.54 -10.99 1.04
N THR A 160 -16.20 -10.14 0.27
CA THR A 160 -16.75 -10.46 -1.06
C THR A 160 -15.85 -10.08 -2.22
N ALA A 161 -14.65 -9.60 -1.94
CA ALA A 161 -13.69 -9.25 -2.99
C ALA A 161 -13.26 -10.52 -3.75
N GLY A 162 -13.42 -10.49 -5.08
CA GLY A 162 -12.94 -11.55 -5.96
C GLY A 162 -11.41 -11.63 -5.99
N ASP A 163 -10.86 -12.69 -6.53
CA ASP A 163 -9.43 -12.83 -6.72
C ASP A 163 -8.89 -11.90 -7.83
N VAL A 164 -7.56 -11.86 -7.98
CA VAL A 164 -6.90 -10.98 -8.96
C VAL A 164 -7.26 -11.36 -10.39
N HIS A 165 -7.51 -12.64 -10.67
CA HIS A 165 -7.89 -13.12 -12.00
C HIS A 165 -9.30 -12.63 -12.37
N GLU A 166 -10.27 -12.80 -11.48
CA GLU A 166 -11.62 -12.26 -11.67
C GLU A 166 -11.62 -10.74 -11.85
N MET A 167 -10.80 -10.03 -11.08
CA MET A 167 -10.65 -8.59 -11.24
C MET A 167 -10.07 -8.23 -12.61
N TYR A 168 -9.12 -9.02 -13.11
CA TYR A 168 -8.54 -8.79 -14.43
C TYR A 168 -9.56 -9.00 -15.54
N GLU A 169 -10.34 -10.09 -15.50
CA GLU A 169 -11.42 -10.34 -16.45
C GLU A 169 -12.48 -9.22 -16.44
N ARG A 170 -12.88 -8.76 -15.27
CA ARG A 170 -13.78 -7.59 -15.14
C ARG A 170 -13.15 -6.33 -15.76
N SER A 171 -11.84 -6.15 -15.64
CA SER A 171 -11.15 -5.02 -16.25
C SER A 171 -11.21 -5.04 -17.79
N LEU A 172 -11.20 -6.23 -18.39
CA LEU A 172 -11.36 -6.40 -19.82
C LEU A 172 -12.79 -6.10 -20.29
N GLN A 173 -13.81 -6.38 -19.45
CA GLN A 173 -15.20 -6.06 -19.74
C GLN A 173 -15.46 -4.53 -19.74
N VAL A 174 -14.90 -3.81 -18.77
CA VAL A 174 -15.13 -2.36 -18.64
C VAL A 174 -14.24 -1.53 -19.58
N GLU A 175 -13.07 -2.06 -19.94
CA GLU A 175 -12.13 -1.44 -20.88
C GLU A 175 -11.41 -2.53 -21.69
N PRO A 176 -12.00 -2.96 -22.83
CA PRO A 176 -11.42 -4.00 -23.69
C PRO A 176 -10.02 -3.63 -24.19
N ARG A 177 -9.23 -4.63 -24.56
CA ARG A 177 -7.94 -4.39 -25.23
C ARG A 177 -8.19 -3.68 -26.55
N GLU A 178 -7.39 -2.66 -26.89
CA GLU A 178 -7.39 -2.06 -28.21
C GLU A 178 -6.92 -3.12 -29.23
N ARG A 179 -7.65 -3.29 -30.32
CA ARG A 179 -7.23 -4.13 -31.45
C ARG A 179 -6.01 -3.50 -32.10
N GLU A 180 -5.10 -4.34 -32.65
CA GLU A 180 -3.90 -3.84 -33.33
C GLU A 180 -4.23 -2.90 -34.49
N ASP A 181 -5.33 -3.14 -35.17
CA ASP A 181 -5.83 -2.32 -36.29
C ASP A 181 -6.21 -0.88 -35.87
N GLU A 182 -6.62 -0.67 -34.61
CA GLU A 182 -6.95 0.65 -34.05
C GLU A 182 -5.71 1.45 -33.62
N LYS A 183 -4.55 0.78 -33.43
CA LYS A 183 -3.28 1.45 -33.10
C LYS A 183 -2.59 2.07 -34.30
N ILE A 184 -2.86 1.54 -35.51
CA ILE A 184 -2.25 2.01 -36.78
C ILE A 184 -2.97 3.25 -37.31
N ALA A 185 -4.19 3.54 -36.86
CA ALA A 185 -5.03 4.65 -37.32
C ALA A 185 -4.86 5.95 -36.49
N ARG A 186 -3.89 6.01 -35.59
CA ARG A 186 -3.51 7.19 -34.80
C ARG A 186 -2.06 7.60 -35.09
#